data_5432e99f889ce2ba4f356b2df976db7d
#
_entry.id   5432e99f889ce2ba4f356b2df976db7d
#
_cell.length_a   1.000
_cell.length_b   1.000
_cell.length_c   1.000
_cell.angle_alpha   90.00
_cell.angle_beta   90.00
_cell.angle_gamma   90.00
#
_symmetry.space_group_name_H-M   'P 1'
#
loop_
_entity.id
_entity.type
_entity.pdbx_description
1 polymer ?
#
loop_
_entity_poly.entity_id
_entity_poly.type
_entity_poly.pdbx_seq_one_letter_code
_entity_poly.pdbx_strand_id
1 'polypeptide(L)'
;GYVFKGWRTKEGLLLTESAENLTGGENGVITLQAEYAPTFVTYEVQYYLQPDEKETDLQKYVAYYPQEEGQEKKALADTQIRVFPITINGYEKPDSRLITVRADSSTVVKFYYRKLAAGTEKTAEEQENDDQGLSMELQKKILEALEQGSSTNYTIEEVIYTLHKNEDGTLTIRLNGSTGQEKLVIPDVIKVAGKTLTITEIAEKAFYGQGELKEVVMGSGITKIGKSAFEVCRKLKKVNIGNNVTVIEESAFKNCAALERITISEAVLRIGSH
;
A
#
# COMPACT_ATOMS: atom_id res chain seq x y z
N GLY A 1 -10.42 -1.88 -9.84
CA GLY A 1 -10.98 -2.98 -10.53
C GLY A 1 -11.08 -4.26 -9.75
N TYR A 2 -12.12 -4.97 -10.04
CA TYR A 2 -12.37 -6.28 -9.48
C TYR A 2 -12.65 -7.25 -10.61
N VAL A 3 -12.14 -8.48 -10.50
CA VAL A 3 -12.51 -9.59 -11.39
C VAL A 3 -13.60 -10.39 -10.72
N PHE A 4 -14.67 -10.67 -11.48
CA PHE A 4 -15.71 -11.59 -11.06
C PHE A 4 -15.11 -12.99 -10.90
N LYS A 5 -15.32 -13.61 -9.74
CA LYS A 5 -14.81 -14.96 -9.41
C LYS A 5 -15.84 -16.04 -9.58
N GLY A 6 -17.10 -15.68 -9.45
CA GLY A 6 -18.21 -16.61 -9.51
C GLY A 6 -19.37 -16.19 -8.62
N TRP A 7 -20.29 -17.10 -8.44
CA TRP A 7 -21.43 -16.94 -7.56
C TRP A 7 -21.24 -17.80 -6.32
N ARG A 8 -21.41 -17.23 -5.13
CA ARG A 8 -21.34 -17.96 -3.87
C ARG A 8 -22.74 -18.29 -3.37
N THR A 9 -22.96 -19.56 -2.99
CA THR A 9 -24.21 -19.98 -2.33
C THR A 9 -24.22 -19.55 -0.87
N LYS A 10 -25.39 -19.63 -0.22
CA LYS A 10 -25.54 -19.30 1.21
C LYS A 10 -24.69 -20.23 2.10
N GLU A 11 -24.46 -21.46 1.65
CA GLU A 11 -23.62 -22.47 2.33
C GLU A 11 -22.12 -22.26 2.08
N GLY A 12 -21.73 -21.23 1.29
CA GLY A 12 -20.34 -20.87 1.04
C GLY A 12 -19.70 -21.52 -0.18
N LEU A 13 -20.43 -22.32 -0.96
CA LEU A 13 -19.90 -22.92 -2.19
C LEU A 13 -19.74 -21.87 -3.28
N LEU A 14 -18.54 -21.78 -3.90
CA LEU A 14 -18.26 -20.91 -5.03
C LEU A 14 -18.51 -21.64 -6.34
N LEU A 15 -19.38 -21.08 -7.18
CA LEU A 15 -19.72 -21.56 -8.51
C LEU A 15 -18.99 -20.72 -9.55
N THR A 16 -18.00 -21.30 -10.23
CA THR A 16 -17.15 -20.61 -11.22
C THR A 16 -17.60 -20.83 -12.67
N GLU A 17 -18.43 -21.83 -12.91
CA GLU A 17 -18.97 -22.21 -14.22
C GLU A 17 -20.50 -22.34 -14.14
N SER A 18 -21.15 -22.64 -15.28
CA SER A 18 -22.60 -22.69 -15.37
C SER A 18 -23.24 -23.53 -14.26
N ALA A 19 -24.31 -22.99 -13.69
CA ALA A 19 -25.01 -23.55 -12.52
C ALA A 19 -25.95 -24.72 -12.88
N GLU A 20 -25.54 -25.65 -13.72
CA GLU A 20 -26.40 -26.72 -14.27
C GLU A 20 -26.90 -27.72 -13.22
N ASN A 21 -26.34 -27.75 -12.02
CA ASN A 21 -26.66 -28.72 -10.97
C ASN A 21 -27.13 -28.12 -9.64
N LEU A 22 -27.59 -26.89 -9.62
CA LEU A 22 -28.17 -26.31 -8.42
C LEU A 22 -29.55 -26.86 -8.16
N THR A 23 -29.69 -27.76 -7.20
CA THR A 23 -30.97 -28.13 -6.64
C THR A 23 -31.52 -27.03 -5.76
N GLY A 24 -32.78 -26.63 -5.98
CA GLY A 24 -33.39 -25.53 -5.24
C GLY A 24 -33.34 -25.73 -3.72
N GLY A 25 -33.02 -24.64 -3.00
CA GLY A 25 -33.18 -24.57 -1.56
C GLY A 25 -34.64 -24.69 -1.12
N GLU A 26 -34.92 -24.52 0.18
CA GLU A 26 -36.25 -24.46 0.69
C GLU A 26 -37.13 -23.49 -0.13
N ASN A 27 -38.25 -23.98 -0.68
CA ASN A 27 -39.16 -23.25 -1.58
C ASN A 27 -38.66 -23.00 -3.03
N GLY A 28 -37.66 -23.72 -3.54
CA GLY A 28 -37.21 -23.59 -4.93
C GLY A 28 -36.46 -22.30 -5.26
N VAL A 29 -36.09 -21.50 -4.27
CA VAL A 29 -35.31 -20.27 -4.44
C VAL A 29 -33.87 -20.51 -4.06
N ILE A 30 -32.95 -20.21 -4.97
CA ILE A 30 -31.51 -20.22 -4.73
C ILE A 30 -31.04 -18.78 -4.65
N THR A 31 -30.45 -18.41 -3.51
CA THR A 31 -29.79 -17.09 -3.34
C THR A 31 -28.32 -17.22 -3.66
N LEU A 32 -27.87 -16.47 -4.66
CA LEU A 32 -26.48 -16.40 -5.07
C LEU A 32 -25.92 -14.98 -4.83
N GLN A 33 -24.73 -14.91 -4.29
CA GLN A 33 -24.00 -13.66 -4.12
C GLN A 33 -22.83 -13.62 -5.10
N ALA A 34 -22.73 -12.55 -5.89
CA ALA A 34 -21.60 -12.35 -6.79
C ALA A 34 -20.32 -12.11 -5.97
N GLU A 35 -19.29 -12.89 -6.25
CA GLU A 35 -17.98 -12.74 -5.63
C GLU A 35 -16.99 -12.12 -6.60
N TYR A 36 -16.25 -11.12 -6.11
CA TYR A 36 -15.23 -10.40 -6.87
C TYR A 36 -13.90 -10.41 -6.12
N ALA A 37 -12.80 -10.59 -6.84
CA ALA A 37 -11.47 -10.40 -6.29
C ALA A 37 -10.86 -9.10 -6.79
N PRO A 38 -10.03 -8.42 -5.99
CA PRO A 38 -9.27 -7.26 -6.45
C PRO A 38 -8.30 -7.65 -7.56
N THR A 39 -8.18 -6.78 -8.56
CA THR A 39 -7.27 -6.97 -9.68
C THR A 39 -6.06 -6.07 -9.52
N PHE A 40 -4.88 -6.67 -9.40
CA PHE A 40 -3.63 -5.94 -9.52
C PHE A 40 -3.27 -5.79 -10.99
N VAL A 41 -2.95 -4.58 -11.37
CA VAL A 41 -2.55 -4.22 -12.73
C VAL A 41 -1.19 -3.54 -12.70
N THR A 42 -0.49 -3.58 -13.81
CA THR A 42 0.80 -2.91 -13.97
C THR A 42 0.59 -1.43 -14.29
N TYR A 43 1.56 -0.60 -13.90
CA TYR A 43 1.67 0.79 -14.35
C TYR A 43 3.14 1.09 -14.66
N GLU A 44 3.35 2.04 -15.55
CA GLU A 44 4.67 2.44 -16.02
C GLU A 44 5.09 3.77 -15.39
N VAL A 45 6.37 3.90 -15.04
CA VAL A 45 6.96 5.18 -14.62
C VAL A 45 8.07 5.53 -15.60
N GLN A 46 7.95 6.72 -16.18
CA GLN A 46 8.90 7.25 -17.16
C GLN A 46 9.61 8.48 -16.60
N TYR A 47 10.90 8.59 -16.83
CA TYR A 47 11.75 9.69 -16.38
C TYR A 47 12.29 10.46 -17.57
N TYR A 48 12.25 11.80 -17.49
CA TYR A 48 12.69 12.68 -18.55
C TYR A 48 13.62 13.75 -17.98
N LEU A 49 14.82 13.88 -18.55
CA LEU A 49 15.86 14.79 -18.11
C LEU A 49 15.93 16.03 -19.00
N GLN A 50 16.01 17.20 -18.40
CA GLN A 50 16.31 18.46 -19.08
C GLN A 50 17.71 18.38 -19.71
N PRO A 51 17.86 18.61 -21.03
CA PRO A 51 19.16 18.46 -21.70
C PRO A 51 20.15 19.56 -21.30
N ASP A 52 19.66 20.77 -21.09
CA ASP A 52 20.43 21.92 -20.61
C ASP A 52 19.56 22.84 -19.75
N GLU A 53 20.18 23.72 -18.96
CA GLU A 53 19.51 24.58 -17.98
C GLU A 53 18.53 25.59 -18.59
N LYS A 54 18.64 25.86 -19.88
CA LYS A 54 17.82 26.87 -20.61
C LYS A 54 16.63 26.24 -21.31
N GLU A 55 16.61 24.94 -21.50
CA GLU A 55 15.51 24.26 -22.18
C GLU A 55 14.28 24.19 -21.27
N THR A 56 13.20 24.80 -21.70
CA THR A 56 11.93 24.81 -20.96
C THR A 56 10.83 23.98 -21.62
N ASP A 57 11.05 23.54 -22.86
CA ASP A 57 10.12 22.71 -23.59
C ASP A 57 10.24 21.24 -23.14
N LEU A 58 9.24 20.75 -22.42
CA LEU A 58 9.21 19.38 -21.91
C LEU A 58 9.26 18.30 -23.02
N GLN A 59 8.90 18.65 -24.27
CA GLN A 59 8.95 17.72 -25.39
C GLN A 59 10.40 17.42 -25.83
N LYS A 60 11.33 18.28 -25.45
CA LYS A 60 12.75 18.11 -25.74
C LYS A 60 13.53 17.42 -24.61
N TYR A 61 12.88 17.11 -23.50
CA TYR A 61 13.52 16.36 -22.42
C TYR A 61 13.86 14.94 -22.86
N VAL A 62 15.03 14.47 -22.49
CA VAL A 62 15.55 13.17 -22.91
C VAL A 62 15.08 12.07 -21.97
N ALA A 63 14.54 10.98 -22.52
CA ALA A 63 14.15 9.83 -21.72
C ALA A 63 15.36 9.21 -20.98
N TYR A 64 15.17 8.90 -19.70
CA TYR A 64 16.16 8.29 -18.85
C TYR A 64 15.66 6.92 -18.36
N TYR A 65 16.50 5.91 -18.48
CA TYR A 65 16.21 4.53 -18.08
C TYR A 65 17.17 4.14 -16.96
N PRO A 66 16.72 4.06 -15.70
CA PRO A 66 17.57 3.61 -14.60
C PRO A 66 17.97 2.15 -14.78
N GLN A 67 19.26 1.82 -14.52
CA GLN A 67 19.81 0.48 -14.75
C GLN A 67 19.22 -0.62 -13.84
N GLU A 68 18.58 -0.25 -12.73
CA GLU A 68 18.05 -1.18 -11.72
C GLU A 68 16.52 -1.37 -11.79
N GLU A 69 15.83 -0.71 -12.72
CA GLU A 69 14.38 -0.85 -12.86
C GLU A 69 14.00 -2.06 -13.74
N GLY A 70 14.08 -3.27 -13.15
CA GLY A 70 13.59 -4.50 -13.79
C GLY A 70 12.30 -5.07 -13.18
N GLN A 71 11.71 -4.41 -12.18
CA GLN A 71 10.48 -4.90 -11.54
C GLN A 71 9.25 -4.17 -12.07
N GLU A 72 8.31 -4.95 -12.62
CA GLU A 72 6.97 -4.45 -12.95
C GLU A 72 6.33 -3.80 -11.73
N LYS A 73 5.96 -2.53 -11.85
CA LYS A 73 5.23 -1.83 -10.79
C LYS A 73 3.76 -2.24 -10.86
N LYS A 74 3.24 -2.76 -9.76
CA LYS A 74 1.86 -3.25 -9.66
C LYS A 74 1.10 -2.47 -8.59
N ALA A 75 -0.16 -2.21 -8.86
CA ALA A 75 -1.07 -1.62 -7.90
C ALA A 75 -2.50 -2.14 -8.13
N LEU A 76 -3.35 -1.96 -7.15
CA LEU A 76 -4.76 -2.31 -7.28
C LEU A 76 -5.42 -1.40 -8.32
N ALA A 77 -6.10 -2.00 -9.29
CA ALA A 77 -6.83 -1.27 -10.32
C ALA A 77 -7.89 -0.31 -9.72
N ASP A 78 -8.08 0.83 -10.38
CA ASP A 78 -9.01 1.90 -9.99
C ASP A 78 -8.78 2.47 -8.58
N THR A 79 -7.54 2.37 -8.07
CA THR A 79 -7.14 2.98 -6.81
C THR A 79 -6.22 4.18 -7.03
N GLN A 80 -6.23 5.08 -6.05
CA GLN A 80 -5.25 6.15 -6.00
C GLN A 80 -4.00 5.67 -5.28
N ILE A 81 -2.85 5.89 -5.89
CA ILE A 81 -1.54 5.64 -5.30
C ILE A 81 -0.67 6.87 -5.45
N ARG A 82 0.27 7.06 -4.53
CA ARG A 82 1.31 8.08 -4.66
C ARG A 82 2.56 7.45 -5.26
N VAL A 83 3.05 8.01 -6.35
CA VAL A 83 4.26 7.56 -7.03
C VAL A 83 5.36 8.56 -6.78
N PHE A 84 6.50 8.08 -6.32
CA PHE A 84 7.67 8.89 -5.98
C PHE A 84 8.69 8.83 -7.12
N PRO A 85 9.32 9.96 -7.47
CA PRO A 85 10.42 9.98 -8.42
C PRO A 85 11.70 9.46 -7.75
N ILE A 86 12.57 8.80 -8.52
CA ILE A 86 13.92 8.42 -8.09
C ILE A 86 14.83 9.64 -7.98
N THR A 87 15.95 9.53 -7.28
CA THR A 87 17.00 10.56 -7.27
C THR A 87 17.93 10.37 -8.45
N ILE A 88 18.22 11.45 -9.20
CA ILE A 88 19.14 11.44 -10.35
C ILE A 88 20.19 12.52 -10.13
N ASN A 89 21.47 12.13 -10.09
CA ASN A 89 22.58 13.04 -9.85
C ASN A 89 22.63 14.17 -10.89
N GLY A 90 22.82 15.39 -10.41
CA GLY A 90 22.88 16.60 -11.26
C GLY A 90 21.51 17.17 -11.66
N TYR A 91 20.43 16.60 -11.11
CA TYR A 91 19.06 17.04 -11.40
C TYR A 91 18.25 17.28 -10.12
N GLU A 92 17.36 18.26 -10.19
CA GLU A 92 16.38 18.54 -9.15
C GLU A 92 15.32 17.42 -9.13
N LYS A 93 15.11 16.80 -7.97
CA LYS A 93 14.08 15.75 -7.81
C LYS A 93 12.69 16.39 -7.85
N PRO A 94 11.81 15.98 -8.77
CA PRO A 94 10.45 16.50 -8.83
C PRO A 94 9.58 15.97 -7.66
N ASP A 95 8.45 16.62 -7.42
CA ASP A 95 7.48 16.17 -6.42
C ASP A 95 6.85 14.82 -6.77
N SER A 96 6.46 14.06 -5.75
CA SER A 96 5.66 12.85 -5.91
C SER A 96 4.29 13.16 -6.56
N ARG A 97 3.72 12.17 -7.25
CA ARG A 97 2.42 12.32 -7.91
C ARG A 97 1.39 11.36 -7.37
N LEU A 98 0.22 11.89 -7.01
CA LEU A 98 -0.97 11.09 -6.72
C LEU A 98 -1.66 10.76 -8.05
N ILE A 99 -1.84 9.49 -8.34
CA ILE A 99 -2.45 9.01 -9.58
C ILE A 99 -3.54 7.97 -9.30
N THR A 100 -4.47 7.82 -10.23
CA THR A 100 -5.40 6.70 -10.24
C THR A 100 -4.89 5.65 -11.22
N VAL A 101 -4.67 4.43 -10.74
CA VAL A 101 -4.21 3.30 -11.58
C VAL A 101 -5.40 2.71 -12.31
N ARG A 102 -5.34 2.66 -13.64
CA ARG A 102 -6.43 2.17 -14.49
C ARG A 102 -6.43 0.64 -14.59
N ALA A 103 -7.62 0.06 -14.64
CA ALA A 103 -7.81 -1.38 -14.76
C ALA A 103 -7.25 -2.00 -16.04
N ASP A 104 -7.07 -1.22 -17.09
CA ASP A 104 -6.53 -1.63 -18.40
C ASP A 104 -5.00 -1.63 -18.48
N SER A 105 -4.29 -1.40 -17.38
CA SER A 105 -2.83 -1.25 -17.31
C SER A 105 -2.25 -0.13 -18.18
N SER A 106 -3.08 0.84 -18.59
CA SER A 106 -2.65 1.96 -19.45
C SER A 106 -2.05 3.13 -18.67
N THR A 107 -1.88 2.99 -17.35
CA THR A 107 -1.40 4.09 -16.50
C THR A 107 0.09 4.31 -16.69
N VAL A 108 0.46 5.51 -17.14
CA VAL A 108 1.84 5.95 -17.29
C VAL A 108 2.07 7.20 -16.45
N VAL A 109 3.09 7.16 -15.60
CA VAL A 109 3.51 8.30 -14.75
C VAL A 109 4.80 8.86 -15.30
N LYS A 110 4.82 10.16 -15.59
CA LYS A 110 5.99 10.84 -16.15
C LYS A 110 6.56 11.83 -15.14
N PHE A 111 7.85 11.72 -14.86
CA PHE A 111 8.61 12.67 -14.07
C PHE A 111 9.59 13.44 -14.94
N TYR A 112 9.58 14.77 -14.81
CA TYR A 112 10.45 15.68 -15.56
C TYR A 112 11.45 16.32 -14.59
N TYR A 113 12.73 16.11 -14.82
CA TYR A 113 13.83 16.54 -13.98
C TYR A 113 14.50 17.76 -14.57
N ARG A 114 14.62 18.81 -13.77
CA ARG A 114 15.36 20.01 -14.14
C ARG A 114 16.84 19.82 -13.82
N LYS A 115 17.69 20.24 -14.74
CA LYS A 115 19.12 20.21 -14.53
C LYS A 115 19.52 21.26 -13.50
N LEU A 116 20.36 20.88 -12.52
CA LEU A 116 20.91 21.81 -11.55
C LEU A 116 21.96 22.69 -12.22
N ALA A 117 22.01 24.00 -11.85
CA ALA A 117 23.00 24.92 -12.38
C ALA A 117 24.41 24.48 -11.96
N ALA A 118 25.39 24.69 -12.86
CA ALA A 118 26.77 24.36 -12.59
C ALA A 118 27.28 25.09 -11.34
N GLY A 119 27.73 24.33 -10.33
CA GLY A 119 28.18 24.86 -9.02
C GLY A 119 27.15 24.75 -7.89
N THR A 120 25.94 24.27 -8.17
CA THR A 120 24.93 23.85 -7.17
C THR A 120 24.90 22.34 -7.04
N GLU A 121 26.05 21.68 -7.17
CA GLU A 121 26.15 20.28 -6.79
C GLU A 121 25.83 20.18 -5.28
N LYS A 122 24.55 19.95 -4.99
CA LYS A 122 24.23 19.32 -3.72
C LYS A 122 24.99 18.01 -3.72
N THR A 123 25.80 17.80 -2.70
CA THR A 123 26.50 16.53 -2.53
C THR A 123 25.48 15.40 -2.61
N ALA A 124 25.86 14.22 -3.09
CA ALA A 124 24.98 13.05 -3.13
C ALA A 124 24.26 12.82 -1.78
N GLU A 125 24.87 13.25 -0.68
CA GLU A 125 24.32 13.26 0.68
C GLU A 125 23.13 14.21 0.89
N GLU A 126 23.03 15.32 0.14
CA GLU A 126 21.91 16.27 0.24
C GLU A 126 20.75 15.96 -0.74
N GLN A 127 20.96 15.04 -1.71
CA GLN A 127 19.96 14.64 -2.71
C GLN A 127 19.25 13.34 -2.39
N GLU A 128 19.76 12.53 -1.46
CA GLU A 128 19.14 11.32 -0.96
C GLU A 128 17.98 11.62 0.03
N ASN A 129 17.01 12.40 -0.39
CA ASN A 129 15.67 12.20 0.13
C ASN A 129 15.19 10.86 -0.45
N ASP A 130 14.95 9.90 0.43
CA ASP A 130 14.57 8.56 0.04
C ASP A 130 13.29 8.53 -0.81
N ASP A 131 13.01 7.37 -1.37
CA ASP A 131 11.85 7.10 -2.22
C ASP A 131 10.49 7.40 -1.55
N GLN A 132 10.47 7.84 -0.28
CA GLN A 132 9.25 8.04 0.51
C GLN A 132 9.20 9.37 1.28
N GLY A 133 10.02 10.36 0.92
CA GLY A 133 9.97 11.69 1.54
C GLY A 133 10.55 11.77 2.95
N LEU A 134 11.30 10.76 3.39
CA LEU A 134 12.01 10.78 4.67
C LEU A 134 13.26 11.65 4.56
N SER A 135 13.43 12.60 5.48
CA SER A 135 14.66 13.37 5.58
C SER A 135 15.84 12.47 5.96
N MET A 136 17.06 12.80 5.47
CA MET A 136 18.31 12.11 5.84
C MET A 136 18.49 11.97 7.36
N GLU A 137 18.12 12.99 8.11
CA GLU A 137 18.17 13.01 9.56
C GLU A 137 17.25 11.93 10.17
N LEU A 138 16.04 11.76 9.62
CA LEU A 138 15.10 10.75 10.08
C LEU A 138 15.57 9.35 9.71
N GLN A 139 16.11 9.16 8.48
CA GLN A 139 16.69 7.89 8.05
C GLN A 139 17.84 7.45 8.96
N LYS A 140 18.75 8.38 9.29
CA LYS A 140 19.85 8.12 10.21
C LYS A 140 19.36 7.70 11.60
N LYS A 141 18.37 8.41 12.15
CA LYS A 141 17.74 8.04 13.44
C LYS A 141 17.09 6.66 13.42
N ILE A 142 16.42 6.33 12.30
CA ILE A 142 15.83 5.00 12.11
C ILE A 142 16.93 3.92 12.10
N LEU A 143 18.01 4.13 11.36
CA LEU A 143 19.13 3.17 11.31
C LEU A 143 19.79 3.00 12.66
N GLU A 144 20.09 4.08 13.37
CA GLU A 144 20.68 4.05 14.71
C GLU A 144 19.80 3.30 15.71
N ALA A 145 18.46 3.54 15.68
CA ALA A 145 17.52 2.83 16.53
C ALA A 145 17.45 1.33 16.22
N LEU A 146 17.52 0.96 14.92
CA LEU A 146 17.56 -0.44 14.50
C LEU A 146 18.85 -1.15 14.94
N GLU A 147 20.00 -0.47 14.91
CA GLU A 147 21.28 -1.02 15.38
C GLU A 147 21.28 -1.24 16.88
N GLN A 148 20.69 -0.32 17.64
CA GLN A 148 20.58 -0.40 19.09
C GLN A 148 19.47 -1.35 19.57
N GLY A 149 18.65 -1.91 18.66
CA GLY A 149 17.51 -2.76 19.01
C GLY A 149 16.34 -2.01 19.64
N SER A 150 16.32 -0.69 19.50
CA SER A 150 15.26 0.17 20.03
C SER A 150 14.03 0.16 19.12
N SER A 151 12.86 -0.02 19.72
CA SER A 151 11.57 0.12 19.03
C SER A 151 11.12 1.58 19.13
N THR A 152 11.09 2.30 18.02
CA THR A 152 10.72 3.72 17.97
C THR A 152 9.63 3.96 16.94
N ASN A 153 8.69 4.85 17.26
CA ASN A 153 7.63 5.25 16.33
C ASN A 153 8.13 6.31 15.36
N TYR A 154 7.84 6.09 14.09
CA TYR A 154 8.14 7.04 13.01
C TYR A 154 6.88 7.38 12.25
N THR A 155 6.72 8.64 11.84
CA THR A 155 5.61 9.09 11.01
C THR A 155 6.12 9.32 9.59
N ILE A 156 5.55 8.61 8.63
CA ILE A 156 5.80 8.76 7.20
C ILE A 156 4.45 9.03 6.55
N GLU A 157 4.29 10.15 5.86
CA GLU A 157 3.06 10.53 5.16
C GLU A 157 1.78 10.33 5.99
N GLU A 158 1.75 10.88 7.20
CA GLU A 158 0.61 10.76 8.12
C GLU A 158 0.36 9.34 8.67
N VAL A 159 1.21 8.38 8.33
CA VAL A 159 1.14 7.00 8.84
C VAL A 159 2.24 6.77 9.87
N ILE A 160 1.87 6.19 11.00
CA ILE A 160 2.76 5.92 12.12
C ILE A 160 3.21 4.48 12.07
N TYR A 161 4.51 4.27 12.03
CA TYR A 161 5.15 2.97 11.98
C TYR A 161 6.04 2.74 13.20
N THR A 162 6.14 1.49 13.64
CA THR A 162 7.20 1.04 14.56
C THR A 162 8.08 0.05 13.84
N LEU A 163 9.38 0.29 13.87
CA LEU A 163 10.36 -0.64 13.35
C LEU A 163 10.79 -1.62 14.44
N HIS A 164 10.89 -2.88 14.06
CA HIS A 164 11.33 -3.96 14.92
C HIS A 164 12.52 -4.69 14.30
N LYS A 165 13.53 -4.97 15.10
CA LYS A 165 14.59 -5.93 14.76
C LYS A 165 14.28 -7.22 15.49
N ASN A 166 14.04 -8.28 14.72
CA ASN A 166 13.77 -9.62 15.25
C ASN A 166 15.07 -10.25 15.79
N GLU A 167 14.92 -11.33 16.57
CA GLU A 167 16.07 -12.07 17.14
C GLU A 167 16.99 -12.65 16.06
N ASP A 168 16.45 -12.99 14.89
CA ASP A 168 17.20 -13.47 13.72
C ASP A 168 17.89 -12.35 12.92
N GLY A 169 17.76 -11.08 13.37
CA GLY A 169 18.32 -9.90 12.72
C GLY A 169 17.46 -9.35 11.57
N THR A 170 16.35 -9.98 11.22
CA THR A 170 15.43 -9.44 10.22
C THR A 170 14.72 -8.19 10.74
N LEU A 171 14.41 -7.28 9.81
CA LEU A 171 13.72 -6.03 10.13
C LEU A 171 12.28 -6.13 9.67
N THR A 172 11.37 -5.85 10.58
CA THR A 172 9.92 -5.82 10.30
C THR A 172 9.32 -4.49 10.74
N ILE A 173 8.19 -4.17 10.16
CA ILE A 173 7.45 -2.96 10.47
C ILE A 173 6.07 -3.32 10.94
N ARG A 174 5.68 -2.65 12.00
CA ARG A 174 4.31 -2.64 12.52
C ARG A 174 3.68 -1.29 12.22
N LEU A 175 2.48 -1.30 11.69
CA LEU A 175 1.68 -0.11 11.45
C LEU A 175 0.90 0.25 12.71
N ASN A 176 1.08 1.46 13.24
CA ASN A 176 0.48 1.89 14.51
C ASN A 176 -0.68 2.88 14.35
N GLY A 177 -0.89 3.43 13.18
CA GLY A 177 -1.98 4.36 12.93
C GLY A 177 -1.77 5.29 11.76
N SER A 178 -2.75 6.17 11.54
CA SER A 178 -2.67 7.28 10.59
C SER A 178 -3.56 8.43 11.05
N THR A 179 -3.41 9.60 10.46
CA THR A 179 -4.21 10.79 10.79
C THR A 179 -5.18 11.12 9.66
N GLY A 180 -6.50 11.05 9.95
CA GLY A 180 -7.54 11.74 9.18
C GLY A 180 -7.84 11.28 7.74
N GLN A 181 -7.31 10.17 7.27
CA GLN A 181 -7.49 9.71 5.90
C GLN A 181 -8.86 9.06 5.68
N GLU A 182 -9.51 9.36 4.54
CA GLU A 182 -10.73 8.66 4.13
C GLU A 182 -10.45 7.27 3.54
N LYS A 183 -9.29 7.12 2.90
CA LYS A 183 -8.82 5.87 2.29
C LYS A 183 -7.39 5.58 2.73
N LEU A 184 -7.20 4.41 3.29
CA LEU A 184 -5.90 3.88 3.70
C LEU A 184 -5.46 2.80 2.73
N VAL A 185 -4.33 3.01 2.06
CA VAL A 185 -3.65 1.98 1.27
C VAL A 185 -2.34 1.66 1.96
N ILE A 186 -2.21 0.43 2.42
CA ILE A 186 -1.01 -0.05 3.10
C ILE A 186 -0.16 -0.80 2.08
N PRO A 187 1.04 -0.33 1.73
CA PRO A 187 1.91 -0.98 0.76
C PRO A 187 2.49 -2.30 1.31
N ASP A 188 3.02 -3.14 0.43
CA ASP A 188 3.70 -4.38 0.82
C ASP A 188 4.98 -4.10 1.60
N VAL A 189 5.71 -3.08 1.16
CA VAL A 189 7.03 -2.70 1.67
C VAL A 189 7.17 -1.20 1.75
N ILE A 190 8.04 -0.74 2.63
CA ILE A 190 8.58 0.62 2.61
C ILE A 190 10.10 0.57 2.44
N LYS A 191 10.67 1.60 1.85
CA LYS A 191 12.13 1.75 1.73
C LYS A 191 12.60 2.80 2.74
N VAL A 192 13.61 2.45 3.51
CA VAL A 192 14.25 3.34 4.49
C VAL A 192 15.74 3.19 4.37
N ALA A 193 16.43 4.27 4.04
CA ALA A 193 17.89 4.29 3.90
C ALA A 193 18.45 3.15 3.04
N GLY A 194 17.86 2.95 1.85
CA GLY A 194 18.26 1.89 0.91
C GLY A 194 17.85 0.48 1.29
N LYS A 195 17.23 0.28 2.47
CA LYS A 195 16.71 -1.03 2.90
C LYS A 195 15.23 -1.15 2.59
N THR A 196 14.83 -2.28 2.02
CA THR A 196 13.41 -2.62 1.82
C THR A 196 12.90 -3.33 3.07
N LEU A 197 11.85 -2.79 3.68
CA LEU A 197 11.26 -3.31 4.90
C LEU A 197 9.81 -3.72 4.64
N THR A 198 9.46 -4.95 5.00
CA THR A 198 8.10 -5.48 4.83
C THR A 198 7.21 -5.04 5.98
N ILE A 199 6.00 -4.56 5.67
CA ILE A 199 4.98 -4.27 6.68
C ILE A 199 4.27 -5.59 7.01
N THR A 200 4.48 -6.10 8.24
CA THR A 200 4.01 -7.44 8.61
C THR A 200 2.80 -7.45 9.53
N GLU A 201 2.55 -6.37 10.25
CA GLU A 201 1.49 -6.33 11.25
C GLU A 201 0.80 -4.96 11.31
N ILE A 202 -0.51 -4.97 11.55
CA ILE A 202 -1.26 -3.82 12.03
C ILE A 202 -1.35 -3.94 13.55
N ALA A 203 -0.86 -2.93 14.27
CA ALA A 203 -0.77 -2.95 15.72
C ALA A 203 -2.15 -2.98 16.39
N GLU A 204 -2.17 -3.34 17.68
CA GLU A 204 -3.34 -3.16 18.52
C GLU A 204 -3.80 -1.71 18.50
N LYS A 205 -5.10 -1.49 18.28
CA LYS A 205 -5.75 -0.17 18.23
C LYS A 205 -5.16 0.83 17.23
N ALA A 206 -4.41 0.39 16.23
CA ALA A 206 -3.73 1.26 15.27
C ALA A 206 -4.67 2.31 14.65
N PHE A 207 -5.87 1.94 14.30
CA PHE A 207 -6.88 2.81 13.68
C PHE A 207 -8.16 2.91 14.51
N TYR A 208 -8.04 2.70 15.83
CA TYR A 208 -9.19 2.78 16.74
C TYR A 208 -9.89 4.14 16.62
N GLY A 209 -11.21 4.11 16.38
CA GLY A 209 -12.02 5.32 16.36
C GLY A 209 -11.78 6.26 15.17
N GLN A 210 -11.12 5.82 14.10
CA GLN A 210 -10.90 6.63 12.89
C GLN A 210 -12.24 6.90 12.18
N GLY A 211 -12.87 8.01 12.56
CA GLY A 211 -14.23 8.36 12.12
C GLY A 211 -14.35 8.73 10.64
N GLU A 212 -13.26 9.12 9.98
CA GLU A 212 -13.25 9.53 8.58
C GLU A 212 -12.86 8.39 7.63
N LEU A 213 -12.28 7.30 8.13
CA LEU A 213 -11.82 6.18 7.34
C LEU A 213 -13.00 5.43 6.69
N LYS A 214 -13.04 5.37 5.37
CA LYS A 214 -14.09 4.75 4.56
C LYS A 214 -13.65 3.44 3.87
N GLU A 215 -12.37 3.36 3.49
CA GLU A 215 -11.83 2.22 2.76
C GLU A 215 -10.42 1.86 3.24
N VAL A 216 -10.15 0.57 3.40
CA VAL A 216 -8.81 0.04 3.71
C VAL A 216 -8.43 -1.01 2.68
N VAL A 217 -7.23 -0.86 2.11
CA VAL A 217 -6.59 -1.84 1.24
C VAL A 217 -5.26 -2.22 1.85
N MET A 218 -5.09 -3.50 2.15
CA MET A 218 -3.88 -4.02 2.78
C MET A 218 -3.00 -4.71 1.75
N GLY A 219 -1.71 -4.43 1.83
CA GLY A 219 -0.68 -5.10 1.04
C GLY A 219 -0.50 -6.57 1.44
N SER A 220 0.21 -7.30 0.60
CA SER A 220 0.46 -8.75 0.79
C SER A 220 1.48 -9.05 1.90
N GLY A 221 2.23 -8.06 2.37
CA GLY A 221 3.19 -8.22 3.46
C GLY A 221 2.55 -8.52 4.81
N ILE A 222 1.30 -8.07 5.02
CA ILE A 222 0.63 -8.16 6.31
C ILE A 222 0.19 -9.59 6.59
N THR A 223 0.61 -10.10 7.74
CA THR A 223 0.26 -11.44 8.24
C THR A 223 -0.68 -11.40 9.44
N LYS A 224 -0.75 -10.26 10.15
CA LYS A 224 -1.54 -10.13 11.37
C LYS A 224 -2.25 -8.78 11.47
N ILE A 225 -3.51 -8.82 11.88
CA ILE A 225 -4.31 -7.64 12.26
C ILE A 225 -4.53 -7.71 13.77
N GLY A 226 -4.02 -6.71 14.49
CA GLY A 226 -4.03 -6.65 15.94
C GLY A 226 -5.41 -6.44 16.54
N LYS A 227 -5.49 -6.63 17.86
CA LYS A 227 -6.71 -6.44 18.66
C LYS A 227 -7.26 -5.04 18.52
N SER A 228 -8.57 -4.93 18.27
CA SER A 228 -9.27 -3.64 18.13
C SER A 228 -8.66 -2.70 17.06
N ALA A 229 -7.91 -3.22 16.10
CA ALA A 229 -7.13 -2.41 15.16
C ALA A 229 -7.97 -1.36 14.42
N PHE A 230 -9.19 -1.70 14.02
CA PHE A 230 -10.16 -0.81 13.35
C PHE A 230 -11.46 -0.68 14.15
N GLU A 231 -11.44 -0.96 15.44
CA GLU A 231 -12.64 -0.85 16.27
C GLU A 231 -13.18 0.59 16.26
N VAL A 232 -14.52 0.74 16.16
CA VAL A 232 -15.22 2.04 16.12
C VAL A 232 -14.91 2.89 14.88
N CYS A 233 -14.39 2.32 13.80
CA CYS A 233 -14.29 3.01 12.50
C CYS A 233 -15.68 3.10 11.85
N ARG A 234 -16.50 4.03 12.32
CA ARG A 234 -17.95 4.08 12.03
C ARG A 234 -18.30 4.36 10.57
N LYS A 235 -17.40 4.98 9.79
CA LYS A 235 -17.59 5.24 8.36
C LYS A 235 -16.92 4.21 7.46
N LEU A 236 -16.21 3.23 8.02
CA LEU A 236 -15.51 2.19 7.26
C LEU A 236 -16.51 1.30 6.52
N LYS A 237 -16.49 1.35 5.20
CA LYS A 237 -17.43 0.62 4.32
C LYS A 237 -16.82 -0.61 3.69
N LYS A 238 -15.53 -0.53 3.32
CA LYS A 238 -14.85 -1.59 2.58
C LYS A 238 -13.50 -1.89 3.19
N VAL A 239 -13.22 -3.18 3.38
CA VAL A 239 -11.90 -3.66 3.80
C VAL A 239 -11.47 -4.77 2.85
N ASN A 240 -10.31 -4.59 2.23
CA ASN A 240 -9.63 -5.62 1.49
C ASN A 240 -8.43 -6.08 2.32
N ILE A 241 -8.54 -7.28 2.89
CA ILE A 241 -7.48 -7.90 3.66
C ILE A 241 -6.49 -8.54 2.71
N GLY A 242 -5.20 -8.27 2.89
CA GLY A 242 -4.12 -8.86 2.09
C GLY A 242 -4.15 -10.40 2.12
N ASN A 243 -3.66 -11.01 1.05
CA ASN A 243 -3.76 -12.46 0.86
C ASN A 243 -2.95 -13.32 1.85
N ASN A 244 -2.02 -12.72 2.60
CA ASN A 244 -1.15 -13.42 3.54
C ASN A 244 -1.54 -13.21 5.01
N VAL A 245 -2.65 -12.53 5.28
CA VAL A 245 -3.15 -12.38 6.65
C VAL A 245 -3.60 -13.74 7.17
N THR A 246 -2.97 -14.21 8.24
CA THR A 246 -3.28 -15.48 8.89
C THR A 246 -4.05 -15.30 10.19
N VAL A 247 -3.93 -14.14 10.83
CA VAL A 247 -4.55 -13.86 12.14
C VAL A 247 -5.27 -12.52 12.12
N ILE A 248 -6.54 -12.54 12.49
CA ILE A 248 -7.34 -11.38 12.83
C ILE A 248 -7.67 -11.49 14.31
N GLU A 249 -7.17 -10.57 15.13
CA GLU A 249 -7.35 -10.64 16.57
C GLU A 249 -8.74 -10.13 17.04
N GLU A 250 -8.99 -10.28 18.33
CA GLU A 250 -10.25 -9.93 18.99
C GLU A 250 -10.68 -8.48 18.68
N SER A 251 -11.97 -8.30 18.38
CA SER A 251 -12.59 -6.98 18.15
C SER A 251 -11.97 -6.15 17.03
N ALA A 252 -11.17 -6.73 16.14
CA ALA A 252 -10.42 -5.99 15.11
C ALA A 252 -11.29 -5.03 14.28
N PHE A 253 -12.54 -5.39 14.00
CA PHE A 253 -13.52 -4.58 13.23
C PHE A 253 -14.82 -4.32 14.01
N LYS A 254 -14.78 -4.44 15.33
CA LYS A 254 -15.96 -4.22 16.17
C LYS A 254 -16.50 -2.79 16.03
N ASN A 255 -17.81 -2.65 15.99
CA ASN A 255 -18.49 -1.37 15.85
C ASN A 255 -18.16 -0.57 14.56
N CYS A 256 -17.71 -1.22 13.49
CA CYS A 256 -17.64 -0.64 12.16
C CYS A 256 -19.05 -0.60 11.54
N ALA A 257 -19.91 0.31 12.00
CA ALA A 257 -21.35 0.31 11.71
C ALA A 257 -21.69 0.46 10.21
N ALA A 258 -20.82 1.04 9.41
CA ALA A 258 -21.00 1.21 7.97
C ALA A 258 -20.37 0.09 7.14
N LEU A 259 -19.81 -0.96 7.76
CA LEU A 259 -19.07 -2.00 7.05
C LEU A 259 -20.03 -2.85 6.19
N GLU A 260 -19.95 -2.66 4.89
CA GLU A 260 -20.77 -3.36 3.88
C GLU A 260 -20.08 -4.64 3.40
N ARG A 261 -18.74 -4.61 3.33
CA ARG A 261 -17.96 -5.72 2.78
C ARG A 261 -16.57 -5.81 3.41
N ILE A 262 -16.21 -7.02 3.78
CA ILE A 262 -14.85 -7.41 4.11
C ILE A 262 -14.48 -8.63 3.27
N THR A 263 -13.38 -8.54 2.52
CA THR A 263 -12.85 -9.69 1.76
C THR A 263 -11.76 -10.32 2.60
N ILE A 264 -12.00 -11.55 3.04
CA ILE A 264 -11.08 -12.35 3.86
C ILE A 264 -10.44 -13.39 2.94
N SER A 265 -9.11 -13.51 3.01
CA SER A 265 -8.38 -14.50 2.21
C SER A 265 -8.48 -15.90 2.83
N GLU A 266 -8.22 -16.93 2.01
CA GLU A 266 -8.19 -18.33 2.46
C GLU A 266 -7.01 -18.60 3.43
N ALA A 267 -6.03 -17.70 3.49
CA ALA A 267 -4.89 -17.81 4.40
C ALA A 267 -5.26 -17.58 5.88
N VAL A 268 -6.45 -17.00 6.16
CA VAL A 268 -6.86 -16.68 7.54
C VAL A 268 -7.17 -17.94 8.32
N LEU A 269 -6.31 -18.23 9.30
CA LEU A 269 -6.42 -19.39 10.17
C LEU A 269 -7.18 -19.11 11.48
N ARG A 270 -7.18 -17.86 11.93
CA ARG A 270 -7.80 -17.46 13.20
C ARG A 270 -8.47 -16.11 13.10
N ILE A 271 -9.71 -16.05 13.56
CA ILE A 271 -10.48 -14.81 13.75
C ILE A 271 -10.87 -14.77 15.22
N GLY A 272 -10.48 -13.69 15.91
CA GLY A 272 -10.86 -13.45 17.29
C GLY A 272 -12.36 -13.13 17.44
N SER A 273 -12.89 -13.28 18.64
CA SER A 273 -14.29 -13.02 18.94
C SER A 273 -14.67 -11.53 18.78
N HIS A 274 -15.93 -11.30 18.39
CA HIS A 274 -16.67 -10.02 18.17
C HIS A 274 -16.29 -9.23 16.93
#